data_517e6c5c29566da1847eb9c4dda4a404
#
_entry.id   517e6c5c29566da1847eb9c4dda4a404
#
_cell.length_a   1.000
_cell.length_b   1.000
_cell.length_c   1.000
_cell.angle_alpha   90.00
_cell.angle_beta   90.00
_cell.angle_gamma   90.00
#
_symmetry.space_group_name_H-M   'P 1'
#
loop_
_entity.id
_entity.type
_entity.pdbx_description
1 polymer ?
#
loop_
_entity_poly.entity_id
_entity_poly.type
_entity_poly.pdbx_seq_one_letter_code
_entity_poly.pdbx_strand_id
1 'polypeptide(L)'
;MRHNAPMATKILVVDNYDSFVFNLVQYLQQLGAECTVVRNDAVAATEASKYDGVLISPGPGTPEKAGVSVEMIQYCAQHSIPLFGVCLGHQAIGVAFGATVSRAPELLHGKTSLVYHKQEGVLADIPSPFTATRYHSLCVEKDSVPDTLHITGSTDSGLVMSMQHTTLPIQGVQFHPESVLTEHGHQMLANWLVMCGDKGAREKAVGLSPVVHR
;
A
#
# COMPACT_ATOMS: atom_id res chain seq x y z
N MET A 1 -10.00 32.18 20.63
CA MET A 1 -9.33 30.86 20.60
C MET A 1 -8.88 30.63 19.16
N ARG A 2 -7.57 30.55 18.90
CA ARG A 2 -7.06 30.20 17.56
C ARG A 2 -7.23 28.71 17.42
N HIS A 3 -8.16 28.24 16.57
CA HIS A 3 -8.18 26.87 16.11
C HIS A 3 -6.88 26.66 15.32
N ASN A 4 -5.89 25.99 15.92
CA ASN A 4 -4.79 25.46 15.14
C ASN A 4 -5.41 24.49 14.12
N ALA A 5 -5.28 24.79 12.83
CA ALA A 5 -5.61 23.83 11.79
C ALA A 5 -4.84 22.55 12.08
N PRO A 6 -5.45 21.38 11.97
CA PRO A 6 -4.73 20.11 12.16
C PRO A 6 -3.53 20.08 11.21
N MET A 7 -2.36 19.77 11.74
CA MET A 7 -1.15 19.65 10.91
C MET A 7 -1.38 18.52 9.90
N ALA A 8 -0.92 18.73 8.66
CA ALA A 8 -1.02 17.72 7.62
C ALA A 8 -0.22 16.47 8.02
N THR A 9 -0.77 15.29 7.76
CA THR A 9 -0.09 14.01 7.97
C THR A 9 1.10 13.90 7.01
N LYS A 10 2.29 13.67 7.54
CA LYS A 10 3.54 13.60 6.75
C LYS A 10 3.84 12.17 6.33
N ILE A 11 3.93 11.94 5.04
CA ILE A 11 4.15 10.62 4.45
C ILE A 11 5.49 10.60 3.70
N LEU A 12 6.35 9.63 4.06
CA LEU A 12 7.50 9.27 3.25
C LEU A 12 7.05 8.28 2.17
N VAL A 13 7.29 8.62 0.91
CA VAL A 13 7.05 7.75 -0.23
C VAL A 13 8.39 7.23 -0.74
N VAL A 14 8.64 5.94 -0.56
CA VAL A 14 9.82 5.26 -1.10
C VAL A 14 9.49 4.81 -2.52
N ASP A 15 10.13 5.47 -3.49
CA ASP A 15 9.89 5.25 -4.91
C ASP A 15 10.82 4.15 -5.46
N ASN A 16 10.25 3.02 -5.84
CA ASN A 16 10.93 1.88 -6.46
C ASN A 16 11.11 2.05 -7.99
N TYR A 17 11.36 3.28 -8.46
CA TYR A 17 11.49 3.59 -9.89
C TYR A 17 10.20 3.27 -10.67
N ASP A 18 9.07 3.59 -10.04
CA ASP A 18 7.75 3.33 -10.58
C ASP A 18 7.22 4.48 -11.43
N SER A 19 6.63 4.16 -12.58
CA SER A 19 6.02 5.15 -13.48
C SER A 19 4.74 5.76 -12.91
N PHE A 20 4.08 5.11 -11.95
CA PHE A 20 2.77 5.50 -11.42
C PHE A 20 2.84 6.04 -9.99
N VAL A 21 4.03 6.16 -9.39
CA VAL A 21 4.19 6.63 -7.99
C VAL A 21 3.52 7.99 -7.75
N PHE A 22 3.56 8.89 -8.73
CA PHE A 22 2.95 10.22 -8.59
C PHE A 22 1.42 10.19 -8.60
N ASN A 23 0.79 9.15 -9.13
CA ASN A 23 -0.66 8.96 -8.98
C ASN A 23 -1.03 8.63 -7.53
N LEU A 24 -0.24 7.78 -6.85
CA LEU A 24 -0.39 7.53 -5.41
C LEU A 24 -0.18 8.80 -4.59
N VAL A 25 0.87 9.56 -4.91
CA VAL A 25 1.16 10.85 -4.27
C VAL A 25 0.00 11.83 -4.45
N GLN A 26 -0.56 11.92 -5.66
CA GLN A 26 -1.69 12.78 -5.96
C GLN A 26 -2.93 12.39 -5.11
N TYR A 27 -3.23 11.10 -4.98
CA TYR A 27 -4.35 10.65 -4.15
C TYR A 27 -4.13 11.00 -2.68
N LEU A 28 -2.92 10.79 -2.15
CA LEU A 28 -2.58 11.18 -0.78
C LEU A 28 -2.70 12.69 -0.55
N GLN A 29 -2.25 13.51 -1.51
CA GLN A 29 -2.37 14.96 -1.45
C GLN A 29 -3.82 15.44 -1.53
N GLN A 30 -4.66 14.80 -2.35
CA GLN A 30 -6.10 15.06 -2.39
C GLN A 30 -6.78 14.75 -1.04
N LEU A 31 -6.26 13.77 -0.30
CA LEU A 31 -6.68 13.45 1.07
C LEU A 31 -6.05 14.37 2.13
N GLY A 32 -5.21 15.34 1.72
CA GLY A 32 -4.61 16.35 2.59
C GLY A 32 -3.29 15.93 3.25
N ALA A 33 -2.65 14.86 2.81
CA ALA A 33 -1.33 14.46 3.29
C ALA A 33 -0.21 15.29 2.63
N GLU A 34 0.88 15.50 3.36
CA GLU A 34 2.14 16.05 2.86
C GLU A 34 3.09 14.91 2.52
N CYS A 35 3.47 14.79 1.24
CA CYS A 35 4.27 13.67 0.75
C CYS A 35 5.70 14.11 0.42
N THR A 36 6.69 13.36 0.93
CA THR A 36 8.09 13.44 0.52
C THR A 36 8.44 12.19 -0.27
N VAL A 37 8.77 12.35 -1.55
CA VAL A 37 9.12 11.24 -2.44
C VAL A 37 10.63 11.11 -2.54
N VAL A 38 11.16 9.93 -2.23
CA VAL A 38 12.61 9.65 -2.31
C VAL A 38 12.82 8.29 -2.96
N ARG A 39 13.83 8.17 -3.83
CA ARG A 39 14.20 6.90 -4.47
C ARG A 39 14.67 5.87 -3.43
N ASN A 40 14.40 4.60 -3.68
CA ASN A 40 14.71 3.49 -2.79
C ASN A 40 16.20 3.28 -2.51
N ASP A 41 17.07 3.85 -3.33
CA ASP A 41 18.54 3.83 -3.21
C ASP A 41 19.13 5.16 -2.65
N ALA A 42 18.27 6.14 -2.38
CA ALA A 42 18.67 7.48 -1.93
C ALA A 42 18.14 7.82 -0.51
N VAL A 43 17.59 6.85 0.21
CA VAL A 43 17.03 7.04 1.54
C VAL A 43 17.46 5.91 2.49
N ALA A 44 17.76 6.25 3.73
CA ALA A 44 18.01 5.26 4.78
C ALA A 44 16.70 4.88 5.49
N ALA A 45 16.60 3.65 6.00
CA ALA A 45 15.42 3.18 6.72
C ALA A 45 15.09 4.04 7.96
N THR A 46 16.10 4.57 8.62
CA THR A 46 15.97 5.45 9.81
C THR A 46 15.22 6.75 9.54
N GLU A 47 15.16 7.21 8.28
CA GLU A 47 14.41 8.41 7.90
C GLU A 47 12.89 8.26 8.17
N ALA A 48 12.37 7.03 8.20
CA ALA A 48 10.97 6.75 8.54
C ALA A 48 10.52 7.41 9.84
N SER A 49 11.42 7.54 10.84
CA SER A 49 11.12 8.14 12.14
C SER A 49 10.70 9.62 12.10
N LYS A 50 10.87 10.29 10.97
CA LYS A 50 10.53 11.71 10.80
C LYS A 50 9.11 11.91 10.21
N TYR A 51 8.42 10.81 9.89
CA TYR A 51 7.12 10.80 9.21
C TYR A 51 6.06 10.07 10.04
N ASP A 52 4.81 10.38 9.77
CA ASP A 52 3.65 9.75 10.40
C ASP A 52 3.32 8.38 9.75
N GLY A 53 3.83 8.15 8.54
CA GLY A 53 3.69 6.88 7.84
C GLY A 53 4.63 6.78 6.64
N VAL A 54 4.84 5.55 6.17
CA VAL A 54 5.69 5.22 5.02
C VAL A 54 4.87 4.47 3.97
N LEU A 55 4.92 4.92 2.72
CA LEU A 55 4.39 4.21 1.57
C LEU A 55 5.55 3.64 0.74
N ILE A 56 5.54 2.33 0.51
CA ILE A 56 6.46 1.66 -0.42
C ILE A 56 5.74 1.48 -1.75
N SER A 57 6.26 2.12 -2.80
CA SER A 57 5.62 2.18 -4.11
C SER A 57 5.68 0.84 -4.87
N PRO A 58 4.86 0.69 -5.92
CA PRO A 58 5.14 -0.28 -6.98
C PRO A 58 6.54 -0.09 -7.56
N GLY A 59 6.95 -1.02 -8.39
CA GLY A 59 8.22 -0.91 -9.14
C GLY A 59 8.56 -2.19 -9.87
N PRO A 60 9.60 -2.16 -10.72
CA PRO A 60 10.08 -3.31 -11.46
C PRO A 60 10.94 -4.24 -10.57
N GLY A 61 11.11 -5.47 -11.04
CA GLY A 61 12.02 -6.44 -10.44
C GLY A 61 11.42 -7.23 -9.28
N THR A 62 12.25 -7.49 -8.28
CA THR A 62 11.90 -8.30 -7.11
C THR A 62 12.13 -7.52 -5.81
N PRO A 63 11.48 -7.90 -4.70
CA PRO A 63 11.65 -7.25 -3.40
C PRO A 63 13.11 -7.15 -2.94
N GLU A 64 13.91 -8.17 -3.20
CA GLU A 64 15.33 -8.25 -2.79
C GLU A 64 16.20 -7.23 -3.55
N LYS A 65 15.73 -6.77 -4.71
CA LYS A 65 16.39 -5.76 -5.55
C LYS A 65 15.76 -4.37 -5.44
N ALA A 66 14.83 -4.19 -4.52
CA ALA A 66 14.08 -2.95 -4.31
C ALA A 66 14.78 -1.97 -3.33
N GLY A 67 16.12 -1.89 -3.37
CA GLY A 67 16.89 -0.99 -2.52
C GLY A 67 16.57 -1.16 -1.04
N VAL A 68 16.24 -0.05 -0.36
CA VAL A 68 15.95 -0.03 1.09
C VAL A 68 14.60 -0.65 1.47
N SER A 69 13.76 -1.06 0.51
CA SER A 69 12.34 -1.38 0.78
C SER A 69 12.15 -2.42 1.89
N VAL A 70 12.89 -3.53 1.85
CA VAL A 70 12.78 -4.58 2.88
C VAL A 70 13.29 -4.08 4.24
N GLU A 71 14.45 -3.39 4.27
CA GLU A 71 15.01 -2.80 5.48
C GLU A 71 14.09 -1.73 6.07
N MET A 72 13.47 -0.89 5.23
CA MET A 72 12.48 0.11 5.63
C MET A 72 11.28 -0.53 6.33
N ILE A 73 10.77 -1.64 5.81
CA ILE A 73 9.66 -2.39 6.42
C ILE A 73 10.07 -2.92 7.79
N GLN A 74 11.26 -3.51 7.91
CA GLN A 74 11.79 -4.03 9.17
C GLN A 74 11.97 -2.91 10.20
N TYR A 75 12.49 -1.75 9.78
CA TYR A 75 12.63 -0.59 10.64
C TYR A 75 11.27 -0.07 11.12
N CYS A 76 10.29 0.07 10.22
CA CYS A 76 8.92 0.47 10.58
C CYS A 76 8.27 -0.53 11.54
N ALA A 77 8.50 -1.84 11.36
CA ALA A 77 8.02 -2.88 12.25
C ALA A 77 8.60 -2.73 13.68
N GLN A 78 9.89 -2.50 13.81
CA GLN A 78 10.57 -2.33 15.09
C GLN A 78 10.10 -1.09 15.85
N HIS A 79 9.68 -0.03 15.14
CA HIS A 79 9.29 1.25 15.72
C HIS A 79 7.79 1.51 15.67
N SER A 80 6.98 0.52 15.24
CA SER A 80 5.52 0.63 15.09
C SER A 80 5.09 1.83 14.23
N ILE A 81 5.86 2.15 13.19
CA ILE A 81 5.54 3.22 12.23
C ILE A 81 4.55 2.64 11.20
N PRO A 82 3.41 3.31 10.95
CA PRO A 82 2.46 2.89 9.93
C PRO A 82 3.11 2.77 8.55
N LEU A 83 2.91 1.60 7.89
CA LEU A 83 3.47 1.36 6.57
C LEU A 83 2.43 0.74 5.64
N PHE A 84 2.40 1.23 4.40
CA PHE A 84 1.58 0.70 3.32
C PHE A 84 2.43 0.33 2.11
N GLY A 85 2.36 -0.93 1.69
CA GLY A 85 3.08 -1.45 0.51
C GLY A 85 2.13 -1.69 -0.66
N VAL A 86 2.46 -1.16 -1.84
CA VAL A 86 1.69 -1.35 -3.07
C VAL A 86 2.49 -2.17 -4.07
N CYS A 87 1.90 -3.24 -4.60
CA CYS A 87 2.46 -4.15 -5.60
C CYS A 87 3.83 -4.71 -5.16
N LEU A 88 4.95 -4.17 -5.65
CA LEU A 88 6.30 -4.54 -5.19
C LEU A 88 6.46 -4.30 -3.68
N GLY A 89 5.88 -3.21 -3.15
CA GLY A 89 5.88 -2.92 -1.71
C GLY A 89 5.12 -3.97 -0.89
N HIS A 90 4.01 -4.49 -1.40
CA HIS A 90 3.28 -5.61 -0.79
C HIS A 90 4.12 -6.89 -0.78
N GLN A 91 4.79 -7.20 -1.88
CA GLN A 91 5.70 -8.35 -1.97
C GLN A 91 6.89 -8.20 -1.01
N ALA A 92 7.43 -6.97 -0.88
CA ALA A 92 8.50 -6.66 0.08
C ALA A 92 8.05 -6.86 1.54
N ILE A 93 6.78 -6.58 1.88
CA ILE A 93 6.21 -6.93 3.18
C ILE A 93 6.24 -8.45 3.37
N GLY A 94 5.78 -9.22 2.39
CA GLY A 94 5.86 -10.68 2.45
C GLY A 94 7.27 -11.17 2.77
N VAL A 95 8.27 -10.72 2.00
CA VAL A 95 9.69 -11.09 2.18
C VAL A 95 10.22 -10.64 3.53
N ALA A 96 9.92 -9.42 3.99
CA ALA A 96 10.40 -8.89 5.26
C ALA A 96 9.96 -9.74 6.48
N PHE A 97 8.82 -10.41 6.37
CA PHE A 97 8.26 -11.30 7.39
C PHE A 97 8.45 -12.79 7.09
N GLY A 98 9.17 -13.15 6.03
CA GLY A 98 9.58 -14.54 5.74
C GLY A 98 8.66 -15.31 4.79
N ALA A 99 7.72 -14.64 4.11
CA ALA A 99 6.96 -15.25 3.03
C ALA A 99 7.80 -15.36 1.75
N THR A 100 7.42 -16.30 0.89
CA THR A 100 8.02 -16.52 -0.43
C THR A 100 7.29 -15.70 -1.49
N VAL A 101 8.05 -15.05 -2.37
CA VAL A 101 7.53 -14.38 -3.56
C VAL A 101 8.00 -15.13 -4.80
N SER A 102 7.05 -15.55 -5.64
CA SER A 102 7.31 -16.31 -6.85
C SER A 102 6.46 -15.84 -8.03
N ARG A 103 6.60 -16.49 -9.17
CA ARG A 103 5.79 -16.18 -10.36
C ARG A 103 4.32 -16.43 -10.08
N ALA A 104 3.49 -15.44 -10.39
CA ALA A 104 2.05 -15.59 -10.34
C ALA A 104 1.59 -16.68 -11.33
N PRO A 105 0.64 -17.54 -10.93
CA PRO A 105 0.13 -18.60 -11.81
C PRO A 105 -0.59 -18.03 -13.04
N GLU A 106 -1.05 -16.78 -12.94
CA GLU A 106 -1.72 -16.06 -14.02
C GLU A 106 -0.92 -14.81 -14.36
N LEU A 107 -0.49 -14.69 -15.62
CA LEU A 107 0.14 -13.47 -16.14
C LEU A 107 -0.96 -12.50 -16.58
N LEU A 108 -1.31 -11.57 -15.70
CA LEU A 108 -2.26 -10.50 -15.98
C LEU A 108 -1.55 -9.15 -15.92
N HIS A 109 -1.34 -8.54 -17.08
CA HIS A 109 -0.77 -7.20 -17.18
C HIS A 109 -1.84 -6.22 -17.71
N GLY A 110 -2.17 -5.21 -16.91
CA GLY A 110 -3.19 -4.22 -17.25
C GLY A 110 -4.62 -4.76 -17.31
N LYS A 111 -4.89 -5.92 -16.69
CA LYS A 111 -6.22 -6.51 -16.57
C LYS A 111 -6.78 -6.30 -15.17
N THR A 112 -8.11 -6.30 -15.08
CA THR A 112 -8.82 -6.24 -13.82
C THR A 112 -9.14 -7.63 -13.29
N SER A 113 -9.25 -7.75 -11.97
CA SER A 113 -9.73 -8.94 -11.26
C SER A 113 -10.66 -8.54 -10.13
N LEU A 114 -11.56 -9.42 -9.75
CA LEU A 114 -12.35 -9.26 -8.53
C LEU A 114 -11.52 -9.63 -7.32
N VAL A 115 -11.54 -8.77 -6.30
CA VAL A 115 -10.90 -9.00 -5.02
C VAL A 115 -11.98 -9.24 -3.97
N TYR A 116 -11.95 -10.42 -3.37
CA TYR A 116 -12.84 -10.84 -2.28
C TYR A 116 -12.15 -10.60 -0.95
N HIS A 117 -12.84 -9.98 0.02
CA HIS A 117 -12.28 -9.63 1.31
C HIS A 117 -13.34 -9.54 2.41
N LYS A 118 -12.90 -9.40 3.68
CA LYS A 118 -13.77 -9.33 4.86
C LYS A 118 -13.88 -7.92 5.45
N GLN A 119 -13.57 -6.88 4.66
CA GLN A 119 -13.62 -5.47 5.11
C GLN A 119 -12.68 -5.17 6.28
N GLU A 120 -11.46 -5.70 6.24
CA GLU A 120 -10.45 -5.49 7.27
C GLU A 120 -9.36 -4.52 6.82
N GLY A 121 -8.76 -3.80 7.76
CA GLY A 121 -7.64 -2.91 7.52
C GLY A 121 -7.93 -1.82 6.48
N VAL A 122 -7.07 -1.70 5.46
CA VAL A 122 -7.27 -0.71 4.37
C VAL A 122 -8.51 -0.99 3.54
N LEU A 123 -9.06 -2.22 3.60
CA LEU A 123 -10.28 -2.61 2.89
C LEU A 123 -11.56 -2.41 3.73
N ALA A 124 -11.46 -1.75 4.90
CA ALA A 124 -12.63 -1.45 5.74
C ALA A 124 -13.65 -0.58 4.98
N ASP A 125 -14.93 -0.93 5.15
CA ASP A 125 -16.07 -0.24 4.55
C ASP A 125 -16.08 -0.21 3.00
N ILE A 126 -15.32 -1.10 2.36
CA ILE A 126 -15.29 -1.28 0.90
C ILE A 126 -16.19 -2.48 0.54
N PRO A 127 -17.04 -2.37 -0.51
CA PRO A 127 -17.82 -3.52 -0.97
C PRO A 127 -16.95 -4.72 -1.35
N SER A 128 -17.41 -5.94 -1.07
CA SER A 128 -16.72 -7.17 -1.47
C SER A 128 -17.67 -8.02 -2.32
N PRO A 129 -17.23 -8.46 -3.53
CA PRO A 129 -15.95 -8.12 -4.15
C PRO A 129 -15.94 -6.70 -4.76
N PHE A 130 -14.74 -6.19 -5.07
CA PHE A 130 -14.52 -5.00 -5.88
C PHE A 130 -13.54 -5.28 -7.02
N THR A 131 -13.54 -4.42 -8.04
CA THR A 131 -12.65 -4.52 -9.20
C THR A 131 -11.31 -3.84 -8.92
N ALA A 132 -10.20 -4.53 -9.18
CA ALA A 132 -8.86 -3.98 -9.04
C ALA A 132 -7.97 -4.28 -10.25
N THR A 133 -7.11 -3.32 -10.61
CA THR A 133 -6.15 -3.46 -11.71
C THR A 133 -4.87 -4.15 -11.25
N ARG A 134 -4.37 -5.07 -12.08
CA ARG A 134 -3.17 -5.86 -11.83
C ARG A 134 -2.13 -5.62 -12.93
N TYR A 135 -0.87 -5.39 -12.52
CA TYR A 135 0.30 -5.21 -13.40
C TYR A 135 1.46 -6.11 -12.99
N HIS A 136 1.24 -7.14 -12.16
CA HIS A 136 2.31 -7.93 -11.56
C HIS A 136 2.48 -9.29 -12.23
N SER A 137 3.73 -9.73 -12.31
CA SER A 137 4.12 -11.11 -12.73
C SER A 137 4.56 -11.96 -11.54
N LEU A 138 4.76 -11.36 -10.36
CA LEU A 138 5.11 -12.02 -9.12
C LEU A 138 3.95 -11.87 -8.11
N CYS A 139 3.87 -12.79 -7.16
CA CYS A 139 2.92 -12.76 -6.06
C CYS A 139 3.51 -13.39 -4.81
N VAL A 140 2.94 -13.07 -3.65
CA VAL A 140 3.22 -13.78 -2.40
C VAL A 140 2.54 -15.15 -2.46
N GLU A 141 3.29 -16.21 -2.20
CA GLU A 141 2.77 -17.57 -2.12
C GLU A 141 1.92 -17.72 -0.85
N LYS A 142 0.66 -18.08 -1.03
CA LYS A 142 -0.32 -18.17 0.06
C LYS A 142 0.14 -19.07 1.20
N ASP A 143 0.67 -20.26 0.87
CA ASP A 143 1.06 -21.25 1.86
C ASP A 143 2.38 -20.93 2.57
N SER A 144 3.10 -19.90 2.11
CA SER A 144 4.32 -19.40 2.75
C SER A 144 4.07 -18.23 3.71
N VAL A 145 2.85 -17.69 3.75
CA VAL A 145 2.52 -16.53 4.61
C VAL A 145 2.60 -16.95 6.08
N PRO A 146 3.48 -16.33 6.89
CA PRO A 146 3.65 -16.71 8.29
C PRO A 146 2.47 -16.22 9.15
N ASP A 147 2.31 -16.77 10.34
CA ASP A 147 1.24 -16.41 11.29
C ASP A 147 1.26 -14.93 11.74
N THR A 148 2.38 -14.24 11.55
CA THR A 148 2.51 -12.79 11.82
C THR A 148 1.80 -11.93 10.77
N LEU A 149 1.49 -12.48 9.60
CA LEU A 149 0.74 -11.82 8.55
C LEU A 149 -0.63 -12.48 8.36
N HIS A 150 -1.66 -11.66 8.21
CA HIS A 150 -3.02 -12.08 7.92
C HIS A 150 -3.40 -11.69 6.49
N ILE A 151 -3.87 -12.66 5.68
CA ILE A 151 -4.39 -12.42 4.33
C ILE A 151 -5.79 -11.82 4.47
N THR A 152 -5.96 -10.57 4.04
CA THR A 152 -7.22 -9.82 4.15
C THR A 152 -8.03 -9.83 2.86
N GLY A 153 -7.42 -10.17 1.72
CA GLY A 153 -8.11 -10.26 0.44
C GLY A 153 -7.42 -11.18 -0.54
N SER A 154 -8.22 -11.81 -1.42
CA SER A 154 -7.75 -12.73 -2.46
C SER A 154 -8.64 -12.67 -3.71
N THR A 155 -8.13 -13.18 -4.83
CA THR A 155 -8.98 -13.54 -5.99
C THR A 155 -9.79 -14.80 -5.68
N ASP A 156 -10.73 -15.13 -6.54
CA ASP A 156 -11.49 -16.40 -6.49
C ASP A 156 -10.57 -17.63 -6.67
N SER A 157 -9.47 -17.49 -7.44
CA SER A 157 -8.42 -18.51 -7.57
C SER A 157 -7.50 -18.63 -6.34
N GLY A 158 -7.69 -17.78 -5.31
CA GLY A 158 -6.94 -17.80 -4.06
C GLY A 158 -5.61 -17.06 -4.09
N LEU A 159 -5.33 -16.26 -5.13
CA LEU A 159 -4.14 -15.41 -5.17
C LEU A 159 -4.22 -14.32 -4.09
N VAL A 160 -3.15 -14.16 -3.32
CA VAL A 160 -3.07 -13.15 -2.26
C VAL A 160 -3.09 -11.75 -2.86
N MET A 161 -4.10 -10.96 -2.52
CA MET A 161 -4.31 -9.61 -3.03
C MET A 161 -4.15 -8.52 -1.98
N SER A 162 -4.26 -8.86 -0.72
CA SER A 162 -3.96 -7.96 0.40
C SER A 162 -3.56 -8.73 1.65
N MET A 163 -2.70 -8.11 2.44
CA MET A 163 -2.22 -8.63 3.73
C MET A 163 -2.10 -7.49 4.74
N GLN A 164 -2.21 -7.86 6.01
CA GLN A 164 -1.85 -6.99 7.13
C GLN A 164 -1.04 -7.75 8.18
N HIS A 165 -0.18 -7.06 8.90
CA HIS A 165 0.45 -7.63 10.08
C HIS A 165 -0.59 -7.77 11.20
N THR A 166 -0.52 -8.85 11.98
CA THR A 166 -1.52 -9.18 13.00
C THR A 166 -1.59 -8.18 14.15
N THR A 167 -0.50 -7.48 14.45
CA THR A 167 -0.40 -6.54 15.58
C THR A 167 0.22 -5.19 15.24
N LEU A 168 1.03 -5.10 14.18
CA LEU A 168 1.71 -3.86 13.77
C LEU A 168 0.90 -3.11 12.69
N PRO A 169 1.05 -1.78 12.57
CA PRO A 169 0.32 -0.99 11.58
C PRO A 169 0.94 -1.11 10.17
N ILE A 170 1.15 -2.35 9.70
CA ILE A 170 1.76 -2.65 8.40
C ILE A 170 0.76 -3.40 7.55
N GLN A 171 0.49 -2.87 6.36
CA GLN A 171 -0.47 -3.41 5.41
C GLN A 171 0.05 -3.31 3.98
N GLY A 172 -0.45 -4.17 3.10
CA GLY A 172 -0.08 -4.13 1.70
C GLY A 172 -1.16 -4.69 0.78
N VAL A 173 -1.18 -4.18 -0.45
CA VAL A 173 -2.06 -4.63 -1.52
C VAL A 173 -1.24 -4.98 -2.77
N GLN A 174 -1.59 -6.09 -3.42
CA GLN A 174 -0.91 -6.56 -4.64
C GLN A 174 -1.36 -5.77 -5.88
N PHE A 175 -2.56 -5.25 -5.87
CA PHE A 175 -3.15 -4.43 -6.93
C PHE A 175 -2.74 -2.96 -6.79
N HIS A 176 -3.16 -2.14 -7.77
CA HIS A 176 -2.84 -0.72 -7.87
C HIS A 176 -4.04 0.14 -7.48
N PRO A 177 -4.12 0.67 -6.24
CA PRO A 177 -5.24 1.52 -5.81
C PRO A 177 -5.31 2.85 -6.57
N GLU A 178 -4.19 3.32 -7.13
CA GLU A 178 -4.09 4.55 -7.91
C GLU A 178 -4.55 4.41 -9.36
N SER A 179 -4.80 3.19 -9.81
CA SER A 179 -5.27 2.94 -11.18
C SER A 179 -6.72 3.37 -11.34
N VAL A 180 -7.03 4.01 -12.46
CA VAL A 180 -8.37 4.49 -12.81
C VAL A 180 -9.43 3.38 -12.81
N LEU A 181 -9.03 2.15 -13.14
CA LEU A 181 -9.91 0.99 -13.17
C LEU A 181 -9.99 0.24 -11.82
N THR A 182 -9.29 0.72 -10.79
CA THR A 182 -9.44 0.18 -9.43
C THR A 182 -10.51 0.96 -8.69
N GLU A 183 -11.53 0.26 -8.23
CA GLU A 183 -12.61 0.85 -7.43
C GLU A 183 -12.09 1.20 -6.03
N HIS A 184 -12.62 2.27 -5.44
CA HIS A 184 -12.39 2.66 -4.04
C HIS A 184 -10.92 3.00 -3.66
N GLY A 185 -10.03 3.34 -4.60
CA GLY A 185 -8.62 3.59 -4.31
C GLY A 185 -8.38 4.70 -3.29
N HIS A 186 -9.11 5.83 -3.38
CA HIS A 186 -9.01 6.91 -2.39
C HIS A 186 -9.45 6.47 -1.00
N GLN A 187 -10.49 5.65 -0.89
CA GLN A 187 -10.97 5.13 0.39
C GLN A 187 -9.93 4.22 1.06
N MET A 188 -9.23 3.38 0.29
CA MET A 188 -8.14 2.53 0.80
C MET A 188 -7.01 3.37 1.38
N LEU A 189 -6.57 4.40 0.65
CA LEU A 189 -5.52 5.31 1.12
C LEU A 189 -5.99 6.12 2.33
N ALA A 190 -7.27 6.55 2.36
CA ALA A 190 -7.84 7.23 3.52
C ALA A 190 -7.89 6.32 4.76
N ASN A 191 -8.25 5.04 4.59
CA ASN A 191 -8.22 4.05 5.68
C ASN A 191 -6.81 3.90 6.26
N TRP A 192 -5.78 3.89 5.41
CA TRP A 192 -4.40 3.87 5.85
C TRP A 192 -3.97 5.18 6.53
N LEU A 193 -4.37 6.35 6.00
CA LEU A 193 -4.06 7.65 6.63
C LEU A 193 -4.66 7.79 8.04
N VAL A 194 -5.81 7.15 8.31
CA VAL A 194 -6.35 7.08 9.68
C VAL A 194 -5.37 6.36 10.61
N MET A 195 -4.69 5.31 10.15
CA MET A 195 -3.65 4.61 10.92
C MET A 195 -2.43 5.51 11.15
N CYS A 196 -2.14 6.42 10.21
CA CYS A 196 -1.09 7.44 10.34
C CYS A 196 -1.49 8.63 11.25
N GLY A 197 -2.71 8.61 11.83
CA GLY A 197 -3.20 9.63 12.76
C GLY A 197 -4.18 10.65 12.17
N ASP A 198 -4.46 10.65 10.87
CA ASP A 198 -5.46 11.52 10.24
C ASP A 198 -6.87 10.97 10.41
N LYS A 199 -7.49 11.32 11.52
CA LYS A 199 -8.86 10.86 11.86
C LYS A 199 -9.93 11.34 10.86
N GLY A 200 -9.68 12.42 10.12
CA GLY A 200 -10.59 12.99 9.12
C GLY A 200 -10.38 12.47 7.69
N ALA A 201 -9.41 11.60 7.46
CA ALA A 201 -9.06 11.15 6.11
C ALA A 201 -10.21 10.49 5.36
N ARG A 202 -11.04 9.69 6.04
CA ARG A 202 -12.20 9.02 5.43
C ARG A 202 -13.25 10.02 4.94
N GLU A 203 -13.50 11.10 5.68
CA GLU A 203 -14.43 12.15 5.27
C GLU A 203 -13.94 12.87 4.02
N LYS A 204 -12.62 13.11 3.93
CA LYS A 204 -11.98 13.73 2.77
C LYS A 204 -12.05 12.85 1.51
N ALA A 205 -12.16 11.54 1.65
CA ALA A 205 -12.27 10.60 0.53
C ALA A 205 -13.67 10.61 -0.13
N VAL A 206 -14.68 11.13 0.58
CA VAL A 206 -16.06 11.14 0.07
C VAL A 206 -16.17 12.00 -1.18
N GLY A 207 -16.65 11.41 -2.28
CA GLY A 207 -16.83 12.09 -3.56
C GLY A 207 -15.56 12.21 -4.41
N LEU A 208 -14.39 11.76 -3.92
CA LEU A 208 -13.21 11.67 -4.75
C LEU A 208 -13.32 10.48 -5.72
N SER A 209 -12.88 10.71 -6.94
CA SER A 209 -12.76 9.70 -8.00
C SER A 209 -11.42 9.82 -8.70
N PRO A 210 -10.95 8.75 -9.37
CA PRO A 210 -9.72 8.81 -10.14
C PRO A 210 -9.72 9.96 -11.15
N VAL A 211 -8.60 10.69 -11.23
CA VAL A 211 -8.43 11.76 -12.23
C VAL A 211 -8.08 11.12 -13.57
N VAL A 212 -9.00 11.20 -14.51
CA VAL A 212 -8.73 10.78 -15.89
C VAL A 212 -8.10 11.97 -16.62
N HIS A 213 -6.78 11.94 -16.83
CA HIS A 213 -6.14 12.86 -17.76
C HIS A 213 -6.54 12.45 -19.17
N ARG A 214 -7.39 13.30 -19.81
CA ARG A 214 -7.74 13.18 -21.22
C ARG A 214 -6.62 13.72 -22.11
#